data_a03162965e7f62afb2be8300b4f1e694
#
_entry.id   a03162965e7f62afb2be8300b4f1e694
#
_cell.length_a   1.000
_cell.length_b   1.000
_cell.length_c   1.000
_cell.angle_alpha   90.00
_cell.angle_beta   90.00
_cell.angle_gamma   90.00
#
_symmetry.space_group_name_H-M   'P 1'
#
loop_
_entity.id
_entity.type
_entity.pdbx_description
1 polymer ?
#
loop_
_entity_poly.entity_id
_entity_poly.type
_entity_poly.pdbx_seq_one_letter_code
_entity_poly.pdbx_strand_id
1 'polypeptide(L)'
;YKKKAQYYLKKFDAISIREKAGVEIAKGKCGRDDIVQVLDPVFVCNPSIYEETIQESKLKIDEPIIFAYTLNRDLSDLKKKLIDMACQYYGGKAYICGNPNELELSKKCYGDRVLPLISVEQWLYYMKNCSCYIGDSYHSLCFSLIFHRPFIIVYRKTNQKSSIERFYSLLELVGLKDRIIET
;
A
#
# COMPACT_ATOMS: atom_id res chain seq x y z
N TYR A 1 -30.65 -0.52 -3.02
CA TYR A 1 -29.41 -0.05 -2.35
C TYR A 1 -29.26 1.47 -2.37
N LYS A 2 -29.44 2.18 -3.51
CA LYS A 2 -29.26 3.65 -3.65
C LYS A 2 -30.08 4.47 -2.64
N LYS A 3 -31.39 4.25 -2.57
CA LYS A 3 -32.30 4.96 -1.63
C LYS A 3 -31.89 4.76 -0.16
N LYS A 4 -31.44 3.55 0.19
CA LYS A 4 -31.01 3.21 1.55
C LYS A 4 -29.68 3.93 1.88
N ALA A 5 -28.73 3.98 0.95
CA ALA A 5 -27.48 4.73 1.11
C ALA A 5 -27.75 6.23 1.29
N GLN A 6 -28.60 6.83 0.45
CA GLN A 6 -29.03 8.24 0.56
C GLN A 6 -29.65 8.55 1.93
N TYR A 7 -30.51 7.66 2.43
CA TYR A 7 -31.14 7.83 3.73
C TYR A 7 -30.13 7.86 4.87
N TYR A 8 -29.16 6.93 4.86
CA TYR A 8 -28.16 6.87 5.93
C TYR A 8 -27.11 7.98 5.82
N LEU A 9 -26.66 8.33 4.63
CA LEU A 9 -25.70 9.42 4.44
C LEU A 9 -26.22 10.78 4.91
N LYS A 10 -27.53 11.01 4.83
CA LYS A 10 -28.15 12.23 5.36
C LYS A 10 -28.13 12.34 6.89
N LYS A 11 -27.83 11.27 7.61
CA LYS A 11 -27.77 11.26 9.08
C LYS A 11 -26.41 11.65 9.63
N PHE A 12 -25.39 11.77 8.78
CA PHE A 12 -24.06 12.21 9.20
C PHE A 12 -23.98 13.74 9.13
N ASP A 13 -23.44 14.37 10.16
CA ASP A 13 -23.24 15.83 10.20
C ASP A 13 -22.18 16.26 9.18
N ALA A 14 -21.08 15.49 9.04
CA ALA A 14 -20.03 15.70 8.06
C ALA A 14 -19.60 14.38 7.44
N ILE A 15 -19.15 14.41 6.18
CA ILE A 15 -18.63 13.24 5.46
C ILE A 15 -17.32 13.62 4.79
N SER A 16 -16.30 12.83 5.08
CA SER A 16 -15.03 12.88 4.37
C SER A 16 -14.74 11.54 3.69
N ILE A 17 -14.15 11.57 2.51
CA ILE A 17 -13.89 10.38 1.71
C ILE A 17 -12.44 10.44 1.19
N ARG A 18 -11.75 9.33 1.24
CA ARG A 18 -10.35 9.21 0.86
C ARG A 18 -10.15 9.21 -0.66
N GLU A 19 -11.03 8.57 -1.41
CA GLU A 19 -10.93 8.43 -2.85
C GLU A 19 -11.78 9.48 -3.59
N LYS A 20 -11.21 10.11 -4.63
CA LYS A 20 -11.89 11.08 -5.50
C LYS A 20 -13.18 10.51 -6.10
N ALA A 21 -13.12 9.28 -6.61
CA ALA A 21 -14.29 8.59 -7.16
C ALA A 21 -15.41 8.38 -6.12
N GLY A 22 -15.04 8.15 -4.86
CA GLY A 22 -15.99 8.05 -3.75
C GLY A 22 -16.70 9.37 -3.47
N VAL A 23 -15.98 10.50 -3.53
CA VAL A 23 -16.57 11.84 -3.42
C VAL A 23 -17.57 12.08 -4.55
N GLU A 24 -17.22 11.78 -5.80
CA GLU A 24 -18.09 11.92 -6.96
C GLU A 24 -19.35 11.06 -6.86
N ILE A 25 -19.20 9.81 -6.40
CA ILE A 25 -20.34 8.90 -6.17
C ILE A 25 -21.28 9.48 -5.09
N ALA A 26 -20.74 9.97 -4.01
CA ALA A 26 -21.52 10.48 -2.89
C ALA A 26 -22.24 11.79 -3.27
N LYS A 27 -21.59 12.70 -3.98
CA LYS A 27 -22.21 13.90 -4.53
C LYS A 27 -23.29 13.56 -5.56
N GLY A 28 -22.93 12.84 -6.61
CA GLY A 28 -23.84 12.59 -7.75
C GLY A 28 -24.96 11.60 -7.45
N LYS A 29 -24.70 10.55 -6.66
CA LYS A 29 -25.67 9.48 -6.43
C LYS A 29 -26.43 9.59 -5.09
N CYS A 30 -25.86 10.26 -4.11
CA CYS A 30 -26.43 10.33 -2.76
C CYS A 30 -26.98 11.72 -2.39
N GLY A 31 -26.75 12.73 -3.23
CA GLY A 31 -27.33 14.08 -3.08
C GLY A 31 -26.78 14.82 -1.84
N ARG A 32 -25.46 14.70 -1.61
CA ARG A 32 -24.70 15.45 -0.60
C ARG A 32 -23.59 16.23 -1.32
N ASP A 33 -23.59 17.56 -1.17
CA ASP A 33 -22.61 18.44 -1.82
C ASP A 33 -21.45 18.86 -0.88
N ASP A 34 -21.62 18.65 0.41
CA ASP A 34 -20.70 19.02 1.49
C ASP A 34 -19.59 17.99 1.74
N ILE A 35 -19.40 17.04 0.83
CA ILE A 35 -18.39 15.97 0.98
C ILE A 35 -17.02 16.49 0.54
N VAL A 36 -16.04 16.29 1.40
CA VAL A 36 -14.65 16.66 1.15
C VAL A 36 -13.76 15.43 0.95
N GLN A 37 -12.76 15.57 0.09
CA GLN A 37 -11.71 14.55 -0.02
C GLN A 37 -10.66 14.81 1.07
N VAL A 38 -10.23 13.73 1.74
CA VAL A 38 -9.17 13.76 2.76
C VAL A 38 -8.15 12.66 2.47
N LEU A 39 -7.00 12.73 3.13
CA LEU A 39 -6.01 11.66 3.09
C LEU A 39 -6.44 10.47 3.97
N ASP A 40 -5.79 9.33 3.78
CA ASP A 40 -5.96 8.18 4.67
C ASP A 40 -5.57 8.57 6.11
N PRO A 41 -6.30 8.09 7.14
CA PRO A 41 -6.02 8.40 8.54
C PRO A 41 -4.58 8.14 8.99
N VAL A 42 -3.85 7.23 8.35
CA VAL A 42 -2.44 6.97 8.68
C VAL A 42 -1.54 8.20 8.52
N PHE A 43 -1.92 9.17 7.69
CA PHE A 43 -1.18 10.44 7.53
C PHE A 43 -1.43 11.46 8.64
N VAL A 44 -2.48 11.27 9.45
CA VAL A 44 -2.82 12.17 10.56
C VAL A 44 -2.09 11.77 11.84
N CYS A 45 -1.61 10.53 11.91
CA CYS A 45 -0.88 10.02 13.07
C CYS A 45 0.47 10.73 13.20
N ASN A 46 0.85 11.08 14.44
CA ASN A 46 2.17 11.62 14.68
C ASN A 46 3.25 10.58 14.32
N PRO A 47 4.22 10.90 13.48
CA PRO A 47 5.29 9.97 13.08
C PRO A 47 6.05 9.34 14.25
N SER A 48 6.15 10.01 15.40
CA SER A 48 6.80 9.46 16.62
C SER A 48 6.17 8.15 17.10
N ILE A 49 4.85 7.99 16.91
CA ILE A 49 4.15 6.76 17.31
C ILE A 49 4.63 5.58 16.47
N TYR A 50 4.86 5.80 15.17
CA TYR A 50 5.44 4.76 14.31
C TYR A 50 6.88 4.44 14.71
N GLU A 51 7.67 5.43 15.12
CA GLU A 51 9.04 5.23 15.60
C GLU A 51 9.10 4.36 16.86
N GLU A 52 8.26 4.66 17.85
CA GLU A 52 8.13 3.87 19.08
C GLU A 52 7.76 2.41 18.76
N THR A 53 6.73 2.21 17.91
CA THR A 53 6.31 0.87 17.48
C THR A 53 7.43 0.12 16.76
N ILE A 54 8.20 0.80 15.90
CA ILE A 54 9.33 0.19 15.18
C ILE A 54 10.41 -0.31 16.13
N GLN A 55 10.69 0.41 17.22
CA GLN A 55 11.68 0.01 18.22
C GLN A 55 11.32 -1.33 18.89
N GLU A 56 10.03 -1.64 19.05
CA GLU A 56 9.56 -2.90 19.60
C GLU A 56 9.89 -4.11 18.71
N SER A 57 10.14 -3.89 17.41
CA SER A 57 10.50 -4.98 16.48
C SER A 57 11.79 -5.71 16.84
N LYS A 58 12.73 -5.00 17.53
CA LYS A 58 14.09 -5.47 17.88
C LYS A 58 14.92 -5.93 16.67
N LEU A 59 14.48 -5.65 15.45
CA LEU A 59 15.21 -5.98 14.24
C LEU A 59 16.39 -5.01 14.04
N LYS A 60 17.51 -5.58 13.59
CA LYS A 60 18.68 -4.83 13.13
C LYS A 60 19.21 -5.51 11.90
N ILE A 61 19.09 -4.86 10.75
CA ILE A 61 19.55 -5.37 9.46
C ILE A 61 20.47 -4.31 8.87
N ASP A 62 21.73 -4.64 8.69
CA ASP A 62 22.77 -3.69 8.26
C ASP A 62 22.89 -3.61 6.73
N GLU A 63 22.37 -4.61 6.01
CA GLU A 63 22.36 -4.63 4.54
C GLU A 63 21.18 -3.84 3.96
N PRO A 64 21.31 -3.31 2.72
CA PRO A 64 20.18 -2.66 2.05
C PRO A 64 19.00 -3.62 1.88
N ILE A 65 17.80 -3.15 2.27
CA ILE A 65 16.57 -3.94 2.27
C ILE A 65 15.75 -3.60 1.03
N ILE A 66 15.41 -4.60 0.22
CA ILE A 66 14.36 -4.49 -0.79
C ILE A 66 13.13 -5.15 -0.20
N PHE A 67 12.15 -4.34 0.19
CA PHE A 67 10.94 -4.86 0.82
C PHE A 67 9.81 -5.03 -0.18
N ALA A 68 9.21 -6.20 -0.22
CA ALA A 68 8.05 -6.46 -1.05
C ALA A 68 6.88 -6.97 -0.20
N TYR A 69 5.69 -6.39 -0.39
CA TYR A 69 4.46 -6.86 0.22
C TYR A 69 3.44 -7.19 -0.86
N THR A 70 3.11 -8.46 -1.00
CA THR A 70 2.27 -8.98 -2.08
C THR A 70 0.95 -9.50 -1.52
N LEU A 71 -0.14 -8.77 -1.75
CA LEU A 71 -1.48 -9.14 -1.32
C LEU A 71 -2.26 -9.92 -2.38
N ASN A 72 -1.99 -9.63 -3.65
CA ASN A 72 -2.66 -10.28 -4.77
C ASN A 72 -1.85 -11.45 -5.31
N ARG A 73 -2.54 -12.44 -5.89
CA ARG A 73 -1.96 -13.60 -6.59
C ARG A 73 -1.16 -13.24 -7.84
N ASP A 74 -0.52 -12.10 -7.86
CA ASP A 74 0.30 -11.76 -9.00
C ASP A 74 1.64 -12.50 -8.89
N LEU A 75 1.66 -13.67 -9.51
CA LEU A 75 2.84 -14.48 -9.73
C LEU A 75 3.60 -14.01 -10.99
N SER A 76 3.36 -12.76 -11.43
CA SER A 76 3.97 -12.26 -12.65
C SER A 76 5.50 -12.26 -12.51
N ASP A 77 6.15 -12.75 -13.54
CA ASP A 77 7.62 -12.67 -13.69
C ASP A 77 8.10 -11.22 -13.60
N LEU A 78 7.24 -10.25 -13.92
CA LEU A 78 7.58 -8.84 -13.84
C LEU A 78 7.90 -8.40 -12.41
N LYS A 79 7.04 -8.71 -11.43
CA LYS A 79 7.29 -8.33 -10.03
C LYS A 79 8.61 -8.95 -9.52
N LYS A 80 8.84 -10.22 -9.85
CA LYS A 80 10.09 -10.90 -9.52
C LYS A 80 11.30 -10.21 -10.16
N LYS A 81 11.23 -9.90 -11.46
CA LYS A 81 12.28 -9.17 -12.17
C LYS A 81 12.56 -7.81 -11.55
N LEU A 82 11.54 -7.04 -11.20
CA LEU A 82 11.70 -5.74 -10.55
C LEU A 82 12.37 -5.85 -9.18
N ILE A 83 12.02 -6.88 -8.39
CA ILE A 83 12.68 -7.15 -7.10
C ILE A 83 14.15 -7.52 -7.33
N ASP A 84 14.45 -8.38 -8.28
CA ASP A 84 15.83 -8.80 -8.60
C ASP A 84 16.67 -7.62 -9.11
N MET A 85 16.11 -6.76 -9.97
CA MET A 85 16.76 -5.52 -10.43
C MET A 85 17.02 -4.54 -9.28
N ALA A 86 16.07 -4.38 -8.36
CA ALA A 86 16.27 -3.53 -7.19
C ALA A 86 17.36 -4.09 -6.27
N CYS A 87 17.40 -5.40 -6.04
CA CYS A 87 18.49 -6.04 -5.28
C CYS A 87 19.85 -5.76 -5.90
N GLN A 88 19.97 -5.88 -7.22
CA GLN A 88 21.19 -5.59 -7.95
C GLN A 88 21.59 -4.10 -7.85
N TYR A 89 20.61 -3.20 -8.03
CA TYR A 89 20.85 -1.75 -8.04
C TYR A 89 21.29 -1.22 -6.67
N TYR A 90 20.67 -1.68 -5.59
CA TYR A 90 20.98 -1.23 -4.23
C TYR A 90 22.05 -2.07 -3.52
N GLY A 91 22.47 -3.19 -4.11
CA GLY A 91 23.42 -4.13 -3.50
C GLY A 91 22.83 -4.81 -2.25
N GLY A 92 21.53 -5.04 -2.22
CA GLY A 92 20.81 -5.51 -1.03
C GLY A 92 20.09 -6.83 -1.24
N LYS A 93 19.33 -7.24 -0.21
CA LYS A 93 18.52 -8.46 -0.21
C LYS A 93 17.02 -8.16 -0.22
N ALA A 94 16.26 -9.07 -0.86
CA ALA A 94 14.82 -9.00 -0.85
C ALA A 94 14.23 -9.68 0.39
N TYR A 95 13.28 -9.00 1.01
CA TYR A 95 12.47 -9.46 2.13
C TYR A 95 11.00 -9.38 1.71
N ILE A 96 10.36 -10.53 1.51
CA ILE A 96 9.05 -10.61 0.88
C ILE A 96 8.00 -11.03 1.91
N CYS A 97 7.07 -10.14 2.20
CA CYS A 97 5.89 -10.42 3.01
C CYS A 97 4.74 -10.82 2.07
N GLY A 98 4.35 -12.09 2.14
CA GLY A 98 3.25 -12.64 1.32
C GLY A 98 1.90 -12.54 2.03
N ASN A 99 0.84 -12.81 1.27
CA ASN A 99 -0.48 -13.01 1.85
C ASN A 99 -0.44 -14.25 2.78
N PRO A 100 -0.85 -14.13 4.04
CA PRO A 100 -0.84 -15.27 4.98
C PRO A 100 -1.59 -16.50 4.48
N ASN A 101 -2.68 -16.30 3.73
CA ASN A 101 -3.48 -17.39 3.17
C ASN A 101 -2.81 -18.08 1.96
N GLU A 102 -1.73 -17.53 1.43
CA GLU A 102 -1.03 -18.00 0.23
C GLU A 102 0.49 -18.11 0.45
N LEU A 103 0.91 -18.29 1.70
CA LEU A 103 2.33 -18.30 2.07
C LEU A 103 3.14 -19.36 1.31
N GLU A 104 2.58 -20.57 1.16
CA GLU A 104 3.23 -21.66 0.43
C GLU A 104 3.39 -21.34 -1.07
N LEU A 105 2.43 -20.62 -1.64
CA LEU A 105 2.53 -20.17 -3.03
C LEU A 105 3.61 -19.10 -3.18
N SER A 106 3.67 -18.18 -2.23
CA SER A 106 4.73 -17.16 -2.19
C SER A 106 6.12 -17.79 -2.07
N LYS A 107 6.28 -18.81 -1.22
CA LYS A 107 7.54 -19.57 -1.10
C LYS A 107 7.94 -20.27 -2.40
N LYS A 108 6.99 -20.86 -3.14
CA LYS A 108 7.25 -21.45 -4.46
C LYS A 108 7.79 -20.44 -5.46
N CYS A 109 7.33 -19.18 -5.39
CA CYS A 109 7.73 -18.13 -6.34
C CYS A 109 9.03 -17.44 -5.96
N TYR A 110 9.26 -17.20 -4.67
CA TYR A 110 10.33 -16.33 -4.19
C TYR A 110 11.36 -17.06 -3.31
N GLY A 111 11.11 -18.33 -2.95
CA GLY A 111 12.04 -19.15 -2.17
C GLY A 111 12.23 -18.62 -0.75
N ASP A 112 13.46 -18.68 -0.27
CA ASP A 112 13.87 -18.29 1.08
C ASP A 112 13.78 -16.77 1.34
N ARG A 113 13.47 -15.98 0.32
CA ARG A 113 13.22 -14.54 0.45
C ARG A 113 11.89 -14.22 1.13
N VAL A 114 10.99 -15.21 1.23
CA VAL A 114 9.68 -15.04 1.86
C VAL A 114 9.82 -15.09 3.37
N LEU A 115 9.45 -13.99 4.00
CA LEU A 115 9.39 -13.90 5.45
C LEU A 115 8.32 -14.83 6.02
N PRO A 116 8.53 -15.40 7.21
CA PRO A 116 7.44 -16.00 7.98
C PRO A 116 6.38 -14.92 8.30
N LEU A 117 5.32 -15.29 9.00
CA LEU A 117 4.36 -14.30 9.50
C LEU A 117 5.11 -13.32 10.41
N ILE A 118 5.11 -12.06 10.01
CA ILE A 118 5.75 -10.97 10.75
C ILE A 118 4.73 -10.15 11.51
N SER A 119 5.14 -9.55 12.61
CA SER A 119 4.32 -8.65 13.40
C SER A 119 4.19 -7.27 12.74
N VAL A 120 3.29 -6.43 13.24
CA VAL A 120 3.11 -5.05 12.72
C VAL A 120 4.39 -4.22 12.93
N GLU A 121 5.06 -4.38 14.08
CA GLU A 121 6.31 -3.70 14.42
C GLU A 121 7.42 -4.08 13.44
N GLN A 122 7.53 -5.35 13.10
CA GLN A 122 8.47 -5.85 12.11
C GLN A 122 8.14 -5.34 10.70
N TRP A 123 6.86 -5.33 10.34
CA TRP A 123 6.42 -4.80 9.06
C TRP A 123 6.76 -3.30 8.92
N LEU A 124 6.48 -2.50 9.95
CA LEU A 124 6.84 -1.09 10.00
C LEU A 124 8.37 -0.88 9.93
N TYR A 125 9.14 -1.75 10.60
CA TYR A 125 10.60 -1.72 10.50
C TYR A 125 11.06 -1.89 9.04
N TYR A 126 10.55 -2.90 8.33
CA TYR A 126 10.88 -3.11 6.92
C TYR A 126 10.47 -1.94 6.05
N MET A 127 9.26 -1.41 6.24
CA MET A 127 8.77 -0.24 5.50
C MET A 127 9.64 0.99 5.69
N LYS A 128 10.07 1.25 6.94
CA LYS A 128 10.89 2.42 7.25
C LYS A 128 12.33 2.28 6.75
N ASN A 129 12.92 1.10 6.87
CA ASN A 129 14.34 0.90 6.61
C ASN A 129 14.64 0.37 5.19
N CYS A 130 13.63 0.10 4.36
CA CYS A 130 13.89 -0.35 3.00
C CYS A 130 14.52 0.75 2.13
N SER A 131 15.44 0.31 1.27
CA SER A 131 15.98 1.14 0.20
C SER A 131 14.98 1.32 -0.94
N CYS A 132 14.09 0.33 -1.14
CA CYS A 132 12.99 0.38 -2.10
C CYS A 132 11.86 -0.55 -1.67
N TYR A 133 10.61 -0.09 -1.84
CA TYR A 133 9.41 -0.90 -1.69
C TYR A 133 8.85 -1.30 -3.05
N ILE A 134 8.48 -2.57 -3.23
CA ILE A 134 7.81 -3.07 -4.44
C ILE A 134 6.60 -3.91 -4.04
N GLY A 135 5.41 -3.54 -4.48
CA GLY A 135 4.22 -4.32 -4.11
C GLY A 135 2.90 -3.74 -4.58
N ASP A 136 1.81 -4.25 -4.02
CA ASP A 136 0.44 -3.95 -4.43
C ASP A 136 -0.48 -3.54 -3.26
N SER A 137 0.11 -3.21 -2.11
CA SER A 137 -0.63 -2.76 -0.94
C SER A 137 -0.80 -1.24 -0.91
N TYR A 138 -2.03 -0.77 -0.75
CA TYR A 138 -2.32 0.65 -0.61
C TYR A 138 -1.69 1.25 0.64
N HIS A 139 -1.79 0.58 1.78
CA HIS A 139 -1.18 1.09 3.01
C HIS A 139 0.35 1.09 2.93
N SER A 140 0.96 0.12 2.24
CA SER A 140 2.40 0.18 1.99
C SER A 140 2.80 1.39 1.14
N LEU A 141 1.97 1.79 0.17
CA LEU A 141 2.17 3.06 -0.54
C LEU A 141 2.11 4.25 0.44
N CYS A 142 1.09 4.30 1.32
CA CYS A 142 0.99 5.37 2.32
C CYS A 142 2.24 5.44 3.20
N PHE A 143 2.71 4.31 3.72
CA PHE A 143 3.90 4.26 4.56
C PHE A 143 5.19 4.54 3.79
N SER A 144 5.29 4.18 2.50
CA SER A 144 6.41 4.62 1.65
C SER A 144 6.49 6.14 1.56
N LEU A 145 5.36 6.83 1.45
CA LEU A 145 5.29 8.28 1.45
C LEU A 145 5.63 8.87 2.83
N ILE A 146 5.09 8.30 3.92
CA ILE A 146 5.35 8.76 5.30
C ILE A 146 6.85 8.64 5.64
N PHE A 147 7.49 7.54 5.25
CA PHE A 147 8.90 7.29 5.54
C PHE A 147 9.85 7.75 4.43
N HIS A 148 9.34 8.44 3.40
CA HIS A 148 10.11 8.94 2.24
C HIS A 148 10.94 7.85 1.57
N ARG A 149 10.35 6.66 1.35
CA ARG A 149 11.04 5.55 0.69
C ARG A 149 10.71 5.47 -0.79
N PRO A 150 11.71 5.21 -1.64
CA PRO A 150 11.46 4.88 -3.04
C PRO A 150 10.51 3.68 -3.16
N PHE A 151 9.57 3.73 -4.11
CA PHE A 151 8.61 2.64 -4.28
C PHE A 151 8.20 2.44 -5.73
N ILE A 152 7.73 1.24 -6.03
CA ILE A 152 7.04 0.87 -7.27
C ILE A 152 5.78 0.09 -6.90
N ILE A 153 4.63 0.54 -7.37
CA ILE A 153 3.37 -0.19 -7.24
C ILE A 153 3.18 -1.05 -8.48
N VAL A 154 3.12 -2.36 -8.31
CA VAL A 154 2.84 -3.33 -9.38
C VAL A 154 1.41 -3.80 -9.20
N TYR A 155 0.51 -3.28 -10.02
CA TYR A 155 -0.91 -3.53 -9.88
C TYR A 155 -1.43 -4.42 -11.02
N ARG A 156 -2.04 -5.55 -10.67
CA ARG A 156 -2.70 -6.41 -11.64
C ARG A 156 -4.02 -5.79 -12.09
N LYS A 157 -4.15 -5.58 -13.39
CA LYS A 157 -5.40 -5.12 -14.00
C LYS A 157 -6.51 -6.15 -13.78
N THR A 158 -7.51 -5.78 -12.99
CA THR A 158 -8.69 -6.61 -12.74
C THR A 158 -9.92 -5.92 -13.32
N ASN A 159 -10.99 -6.68 -13.52
CA ASN A 159 -12.28 -6.10 -13.95
C ASN A 159 -12.91 -5.18 -12.88
N GLN A 160 -12.35 -5.12 -11.68
CA GLN A 160 -12.78 -4.23 -10.60
C GLN A 160 -12.00 -2.91 -10.67
N LYS A 161 -12.50 -1.96 -11.44
CA LYS A 161 -11.91 -0.61 -11.56
C LYS A 161 -11.75 0.13 -10.24
N SER A 162 -12.58 -0.17 -9.24
CA SER A 162 -12.62 0.58 -7.98
C SER A 162 -11.39 0.42 -7.08
N SER A 163 -10.61 -0.64 -7.24
CA SER A 163 -9.49 -0.90 -6.33
C SER A 163 -8.20 -0.15 -6.71
N ILE A 164 -7.99 0.16 -7.98
CA ILE A 164 -6.83 0.94 -8.43
C ILE A 164 -7.02 2.46 -8.24
N GLU A 165 -8.26 2.92 -8.26
CA GLU A 165 -8.59 4.35 -8.13
C GLU A 165 -8.01 4.99 -6.86
N ARG A 166 -7.92 4.26 -5.76
CA ARG A 166 -7.33 4.75 -4.52
C ARG A 166 -5.83 5.06 -4.64
N PHE A 167 -5.10 4.27 -5.45
CA PHE A 167 -3.68 4.51 -5.72
C PHE A 167 -3.51 5.76 -6.58
N TYR A 168 -4.25 5.87 -7.67
CA TYR A 168 -4.22 7.04 -8.53
C TYR A 168 -4.65 8.30 -7.79
N SER A 169 -5.70 8.21 -6.97
CA SER A 169 -6.20 9.33 -6.18
C SER A 169 -5.12 9.91 -5.24
N LEU A 170 -4.35 9.05 -4.58
CA LEU A 170 -3.27 9.47 -3.71
C LEU A 170 -2.04 9.96 -4.49
N LEU A 171 -1.62 9.21 -5.50
CA LEU A 171 -0.43 9.55 -6.29
C LEU A 171 -0.62 10.81 -7.15
N GLU A 172 -1.85 11.14 -7.54
CA GLU A 172 -2.17 12.40 -8.20
C GLU A 172 -1.89 13.60 -7.29
N LEU A 173 -2.27 13.50 -6.01
CA LEU A 173 -2.06 14.56 -5.02
C LEU A 173 -0.57 14.86 -4.78
N VAL A 174 0.28 13.83 -4.91
CA VAL A 174 1.74 13.96 -4.66
C VAL A 174 2.58 14.00 -5.95
N GLY A 175 1.96 13.99 -7.13
CA GLY A 175 2.66 14.10 -8.42
C GLY A 175 3.49 12.87 -8.81
N LEU A 176 3.14 11.66 -8.35
CA LEU A 176 3.92 10.42 -8.52
C LEU A 176 3.15 9.31 -9.28
N LYS A 177 2.29 9.68 -10.22
CA LYS A 177 1.50 8.69 -11.00
C LYS A 177 2.34 7.70 -11.80
N ASP A 178 3.53 8.08 -12.19
CA ASP A 178 4.50 7.27 -12.93
C ASP A 178 5.05 6.08 -12.12
N ARG A 179 4.76 6.01 -10.83
CA ARG A 179 5.19 4.94 -9.94
C ARG A 179 4.27 3.72 -9.91
N ILE A 180 3.21 3.70 -10.73
CA ILE A 180 2.34 2.54 -10.93
C ILE A 180 2.68 1.85 -12.24
N ILE A 181 2.88 0.53 -12.16
CA ILE A 181 2.98 -0.36 -13.31
C ILE A 181 1.74 -1.26 -13.30
N GLU A 182 0.93 -1.18 -14.34
CA GLU A 182 -0.23 -2.06 -14.54
C GLU A 182 0.20 -3.29 -15.36
N THR A 183 -0.20 -4.50 -14.89
CA THR A 183 0.13 -5.78 -15.53
C THR A 183 -1.13 -6.53 -16.00
#